data_e049492637fcc90c3b58e5ca15b439fd
#
_entry.id   e049492637fcc90c3b58e5ca15b439fd
#
_cell.length_a   1.000
_cell.length_b   1.000
_cell.length_c   1.000
_cell.angle_alpha   90.00
_cell.angle_beta   90.00
_cell.angle_gamma   90.00
#
_symmetry.space_group_name_H-M   'P 1'
#
loop_
_entity.id
_entity.type
_entity.pdbx_description
1 polymer ?
#
loop_
_entity_poly.entity_id
_entity_poly.type
_entity_poly.pdbx_seq_one_letter_code
_entity_poly.pdbx_strand_id
1 'polypeptide(L)'
;ADIDEQVDIAGVGNGSIDVDLGDSWDEPVTTYAAEYPKNHVYETEGGHIREYDDTIGAQRIHERHAAGTGYEIDNEGTKITRVKKDQYHIVSADDYIHIQGDAKQTVDKGLKVFVNKNAEEGNNYNIEVGAKSNVTIEVQDGDINLISQLGDVNLKAGKNMNIDVAQALNIKVGGAIT
;
A
#
# COMPACT_ATOMS: atom_id res chain seq x y z
N ALA A 1 -38.99 2.68 -10.93
CA ALA A 1 -37.83 2.24 -11.71
C ALA A 1 -37.15 1.18 -10.87
N ASP A 2 -37.15 -0.06 -11.34
CA ASP A 2 -36.48 -1.17 -10.68
C ASP A 2 -34.98 -0.87 -10.65
N ILE A 3 -34.46 -0.61 -9.45
CA ILE A 3 -33.01 -0.48 -9.19
C ILE A 3 -32.46 -1.88 -8.91
N ASP A 4 -32.74 -2.81 -9.80
CA ASP A 4 -32.24 -4.19 -9.71
C ASP A 4 -31.02 -4.41 -10.63
N GLU A 5 -30.38 -3.34 -11.05
CA GLU A 5 -29.00 -3.44 -11.54
C GLU A 5 -28.08 -3.30 -10.33
N GLN A 6 -27.77 -4.43 -9.74
CA GLN A 6 -26.60 -4.68 -8.93
C GLN A 6 -25.39 -4.11 -9.70
N VAL A 7 -25.13 -2.82 -9.56
CA VAL A 7 -23.92 -2.21 -10.09
C VAL A 7 -22.79 -2.76 -9.23
N ASP A 8 -22.34 -3.91 -9.66
CA ASP A 8 -21.22 -4.63 -9.14
C ASP A 8 -20.03 -3.66 -9.09
N ILE A 9 -19.68 -3.19 -7.91
CA ILE A 9 -18.39 -2.53 -7.68
C ILE A 9 -17.27 -3.52 -8.01
N ALA A 10 -17.56 -4.79 -8.03
CA ALA A 10 -16.76 -5.90 -8.51
C ALA A 10 -16.46 -5.90 -10.03
N GLY A 11 -16.81 -4.87 -10.76
CA GLY A 11 -16.32 -4.67 -12.15
C GLY A 11 -14.82 -4.36 -12.24
N VAL A 12 -14.13 -4.31 -11.11
CA VAL A 12 -12.67 -4.46 -11.00
C VAL A 12 -12.48 -5.79 -10.28
N GLY A 13 -12.22 -6.83 -11.04
CA GLY A 13 -12.27 -8.20 -10.61
C GLY A 13 -11.76 -8.43 -9.19
N ASN A 14 -12.36 -9.40 -8.51
CA ASN A 14 -11.75 -10.16 -7.42
C ASN A 14 -10.43 -10.74 -7.94
N GLY A 15 -9.48 -9.89 -8.26
CA GLY A 15 -8.14 -10.27 -8.63
C GLY A 15 -7.35 -10.47 -7.37
N SER A 16 -7.02 -11.70 -7.03
CA SER A 16 -5.88 -11.93 -6.14
C SER A 16 -4.69 -11.20 -6.75
N ILE A 17 -4.10 -10.31 -5.98
CA ILE A 17 -2.81 -9.73 -6.36
C ILE A 17 -1.78 -10.79 -6.01
N ASP A 18 -1.47 -11.63 -6.98
CA ASP A 18 -0.40 -12.60 -6.86
C ASP A 18 0.93 -11.84 -6.97
N VAL A 19 1.57 -11.68 -5.84
CA VAL A 19 2.96 -11.23 -5.80
C VAL A 19 3.81 -12.49 -5.85
N ASP A 20 4.66 -12.63 -6.85
CA ASP A 20 5.61 -13.73 -7.09
C ASP A 20 6.52 -14.11 -5.90
N LEU A 21 6.42 -13.40 -4.79
CA LEU A 21 7.09 -13.65 -3.50
C LEU A 21 6.28 -14.53 -2.54
N GLY A 22 5.20 -15.17 -3.01
CA GLY A 22 4.40 -16.12 -2.24
C GLY A 22 3.41 -15.48 -1.26
N ASP A 23 3.21 -14.18 -1.31
CA ASP A 23 2.25 -13.46 -0.48
C ASP A 23 1.21 -12.81 -1.39
N SER A 24 0.00 -13.35 -1.42
CA SER A 24 -1.15 -12.76 -2.10
C SER A 24 -2.09 -12.11 -1.08
N TRP A 25 -2.80 -11.09 -1.48
CA TRP A 25 -3.93 -10.56 -0.72
C TRP A 25 -5.09 -10.31 -1.66
N ASP A 26 -6.29 -10.71 -1.20
CA ASP A 26 -7.52 -10.54 -1.96
C ASP A 26 -8.30 -9.32 -1.45
N GLU A 27 -8.98 -8.64 -2.35
CA GLU A 27 -9.92 -7.62 -1.97
C GLU A 27 -11.12 -8.27 -1.26
N PRO A 28 -11.54 -7.75 -0.07
CA PRO A 28 -12.72 -8.27 0.60
C PRO A 28 -13.96 -8.20 -0.28
N VAL A 29 -14.80 -9.23 -0.23
CA VAL A 29 -16.10 -9.26 -0.94
C VAL A 29 -17.06 -8.29 -0.28
N THR A 30 -17.84 -7.54 -1.06
CA THR A 30 -18.89 -6.66 -0.50
C THR A 30 -19.93 -7.46 0.27
N THR A 31 -20.38 -6.93 1.40
CA THR A 31 -21.45 -7.51 2.22
C THR A 31 -22.85 -7.02 1.81
N TYR A 32 -22.98 -6.43 0.63
CA TYR A 32 -24.23 -5.88 0.14
C TYR A 32 -25.37 -6.89 0.15
N ALA A 33 -26.41 -6.61 0.94
CA ALA A 33 -27.64 -7.38 1.01
C ALA A 33 -28.81 -6.49 1.45
N ALA A 34 -28.95 -5.35 0.81
CA ALA A 34 -29.87 -4.29 1.21
C ALA A 34 -31.34 -4.74 1.23
N GLU A 35 -32.06 -4.40 2.31
CA GLU A 35 -33.48 -4.63 2.49
C GLU A 35 -34.24 -3.32 2.63
N TYR A 36 -35.23 -3.09 1.77
CA TYR A 36 -36.16 -1.97 1.94
C TYR A 36 -37.03 -2.18 3.18
N PRO A 37 -37.29 -1.17 4.03
CA PRO A 37 -36.94 0.25 3.90
C PRO A 37 -35.65 0.68 4.64
N LYS A 38 -34.78 -0.25 4.98
CA LYS A 38 -33.58 0.02 5.79
C LYS A 38 -32.43 0.65 5.00
N ASN A 39 -32.49 0.55 3.67
CA ASN A 39 -31.51 1.12 2.77
C ASN A 39 -31.91 2.54 2.32
N HIS A 40 -31.03 3.51 2.58
CA HIS A 40 -31.22 4.92 2.27
C HIS A 40 -30.19 5.33 1.21
N VAL A 41 -30.64 5.45 -0.05
CA VAL A 41 -29.79 5.80 -1.18
C VAL A 41 -30.11 7.20 -1.67
N TYR A 42 -29.09 8.01 -1.85
CA TYR A 42 -29.14 9.27 -2.58
C TYR A 42 -28.32 9.13 -3.85
N GLU A 43 -28.97 9.21 -4.99
CA GLU A 43 -28.35 9.18 -6.30
C GLU A 43 -28.55 10.52 -7.03
N THR A 44 -27.52 11.04 -7.65
CA THR A 44 -27.59 12.25 -8.46
C THR A 44 -27.89 11.91 -9.93
N GLU A 45 -28.37 12.87 -10.71
CA GLU A 45 -28.57 12.72 -12.17
C GLU A 45 -27.28 12.30 -12.90
N GLY A 46 -26.11 12.65 -12.35
CA GLY A 46 -24.79 12.27 -12.86
C GLY A 46 -24.34 10.87 -12.47
N GLY A 47 -25.14 10.09 -11.70
CA GLY A 47 -24.84 8.74 -11.27
C GLY A 47 -23.85 8.65 -10.09
N HIS A 48 -23.72 9.72 -9.28
CA HIS A 48 -23.01 9.67 -8.01
C HIS A 48 -23.91 9.11 -6.93
N ILE A 49 -23.42 8.22 -6.09
CA ILE A 49 -24.20 7.51 -5.08
C ILE A 49 -23.63 7.79 -3.69
N ARG A 50 -24.52 8.01 -2.72
CA ARG A 50 -24.26 7.93 -1.29
C ARG A 50 -25.34 7.06 -0.65
N GLU A 51 -24.92 6.04 0.08
CA GLU A 51 -25.80 5.03 0.65
C GLU A 51 -25.48 4.81 2.13
N TYR A 52 -26.53 4.69 2.92
CA TYR A 52 -26.53 4.22 4.30
C TYR A 52 -27.49 3.05 4.38
N ASP A 53 -26.98 1.87 4.67
CA ASP A 53 -27.76 0.64 4.79
C ASP A 53 -27.75 0.15 6.23
N ASP A 54 -28.93 0.10 6.84
CA ASP A 54 -29.15 -0.39 8.19
C ASP A 54 -29.71 -1.83 8.20
N THR A 55 -29.60 -2.57 7.10
CA THR A 55 -30.00 -3.97 7.02
C THR A 55 -29.22 -4.81 8.04
N ILE A 56 -29.95 -5.53 8.88
CA ILE A 56 -29.36 -6.29 10.00
C ILE A 56 -28.40 -7.37 9.47
N GLY A 57 -27.14 -7.30 9.92
CA GLY A 57 -26.06 -8.19 9.51
C GLY A 57 -25.39 -7.83 8.17
N ALA A 58 -25.86 -6.74 7.52
CA ALA A 58 -25.28 -6.22 6.28
C ALA A 58 -25.22 -4.68 6.27
N GLN A 59 -25.12 -4.06 7.46
CA GLN A 59 -25.01 -2.61 7.59
C GLN A 59 -23.81 -2.10 6.80
N ARG A 60 -24.00 -0.97 6.09
CA ARG A 60 -22.98 -0.46 5.18
C ARG A 60 -23.07 1.04 5.02
N ILE A 61 -21.90 1.68 4.92
CA ILE A 61 -21.74 3.04 4.40
C ILE A 61 -21.02 2.94 3.06
N HIS A 62 -21.61 3.51 2.01
CA HIS A 62 -21.03 3.46 0.67
C HIS A 62 -21.14 4.83 -0.01
N GLU A 63 -20.04 5.29 -0.58
CA GLU A 63 -20.01 6.50 -1.39
C GLU A 63 -19.21 6.25 -2.67
N ARG A 64 -19.79 6.59 -3.83
CA ARG A 64 -19.21 6.30 -5.13
C ARG A 64 -19.41 7.45 -6.12
N HIS A 65 -18.34 7.83 -6.77
CA HIS A 65 -18.38 8.68 -7.97
C HIS A 65 -18.86 7.85 -9.18
N ALA A 66 -19.58 8.45 -10.12
CA ALA A 66 -20.08 7.79 -11.34
C ALA A 66 -18.99 7.05 -12.15
N ALA A 67 -17.73 7.54 -12.11
CA ALA A 67 -16.59 6.89 -12.75
C ALA A 67 -16.01 5.69 -11.95
N GLY A 68 -16.58 5.33 -10.79
CA GLY A 68 -16.22 4.16 -10.01
C GLY A 68 -15.21 4.38 -8.88
N THR A 69 -14.69 5.58 -8.66
CA THR A 69 -13.91 5.90 -7.45
C THR A 69 -14.84 6.06 -6.27
N GLY A 70 -14.51 5.43 -5.13
CA GLY A 70 -15.36 5.47 -3.96
C GLY A 70 -14.79 4.74 -2.76
N TYR A 71 -15.58 4.61 -1.72
CA TYR A 71 -15.26 3.78 -0.56
C TYR A 71 -16.49 3.07 -0.01
N GLU A 72 -16.25 1.97 0.67
CA GLU A 72 -17.23 1.20 1.41
C GLU A 72 -16.73 0.96 2.84
N ILE A 73 -17.64 0.97 3.83
CA ILE A 73 -17.39 0.49 5.18
C ILE A 73 -18.46 -0.54 5.48
N ASP A 74 -18.06 -1.78 5.73
CA ASP A 74 -18.98 -2.90 5.98
C ASP A 74 -19.47 -2.98 7.43
N ASN A 75 -20.29 -3.97 7.71
CA ASN A 75 -20.89 -4.22 9.05
C ASN A 75 -19.86 -4.63 10.13
N GLU A 76 -18.66 -4.99 9.76
CA GLU A 76 -17.56 -5.32 10.68
C GLU A 76 -16.60 -4.12 10.88
N GLY A 77 -16.80 -3.04 10.14
CA GLY A 77 -15.97 -1.84 10.17
C GLY A 77 -14.77 -1.88 9.23
N THR A 78 -14.70 -2.85 8.33
CA THR A 78 -13.67 -2.91 7.29
C THR A 78 -13.91 -1.79 6.29
N LYS A 79 -12.91 -0.94 6.07
CA LYS A 79 -12.96 0.12 5.07
C LYS A 79 -12.17 -0.24 3.83
N ILE A 80 -12.83 -0.22 2.68
CA ILE A 80 -12.24 -0.41 1.36
C ILE A 80 -12.32 0.91 0.59
N THR A 81 -11.20 1.38 0.05
CA THR A 81 -11.15 2.57 -0.81
C THR A 81 -10.61 2.16 -2.18
N ARG A 82 -11.37 2.45 -3.23
CA ARG A 82 -10.99 2.18 -4.63
C ARG A 82 -10.82 3.49 -5.39
N VAL A 83 -9.71 3.62 -6.09
CA VAL A 83 -9.42 4.78 -6.93
C VAL A 83 -9.17 4.31 -8.37
N LYS A 84 -10.02 4.74 -9.29
CA LYS A 84 -10.00 4.31 -10.70
C LYS A 84 -8.89 4.94 -11.54
N LYS A 85 -8.36 6.07 -11.09
CA LYS A 85 -7.26 6.78 -11.76
C LYS A 85 -6.17 7.13 -10.76
N ASP A 86 -5.69 8.34 -10.78
CA ASP A 86 -4.63 8.80 -9.92
C ASP A 86 -5.16 9.14 -8.51
N GLN A 87 -4.37 8.80 -7.50
CA GLN A 87 -4.60 9.24 -6.13
C GLN A 87 -3.45 10.14 -5.69
N TYR A 88 -3.78 11.30 -5.12
CA TYR A 88 -2.84 12.22 -4.53
C TYR A 88 -3.10 12.32 -3.03
N HIS A 89 -2.07 12.06 -2.23
CA HIS A 89 -2.06 12.32 -0.79
C HIS A 89 -1.09 13.46 -0.53
N ILE A 90 -1.61 14.63 -0.17
CA ILE A 90 -0.81 15.84 0.03
C ILE A 90 -1.03 16.31 1.46
N VAL A 91 0.03 16.29 2.26
CA VAL A 91 0.03 16.73 3.65
C VAL A 91 1.00 17.89 3.81
N SER A 92 0.50 19.04 4.26
CA SER A 92 1.30 20.27 4.40
C SER A 92 2.07 20.35 5.72
N ALA A 93 1.78 19.45 6.63
CA ALA A 93 2.46 19.29 7.92
C ALA A 93 2.86 17.83 8.10
N ASP A 94 2.74 17.30 9.31
CA ASP A 94 3.13 15.93 9.61
C ASP A 94 2.07 14.91 9.20
N ASP A 95 2.51 13.72 8.78
CA ASP A 95 1.66 12.56 8.51
C ASP A 95 2.03 11.41 9.46
N TYR A 96 1.05 10.91 10.22
CA TYR A 96 1.22 9.84 11.19
C TYR A 96 0.40 8.62 10.82
N ILE A 97 1.07 7.50 10.53
CA ILE A 97 0.44 6.23 10.19
C ILE A 97 0.78 5.20 11.26
N HIS A 98 -0.24 4.65 11.94
CA HIS A 98 -0.10 3.59 12.92
C HIS A 98 -0.93 2.39 12.51
N ILE A 99 -0.28 1.24 12.31
CA ILE A 99 -0.91 -0.03 11.92
C ILE A 99 -0.59 -1.06 13.00
N GLN A 100 -1.61 -1.58 13.68
CA GLN A 100 -1.44 -2.61 14.72
C GLN A 100 -1.21 -4.01 14.16
N GLY A 101 -1.66 -4.27 12.95
CA GLY A 101 -1.45 -5.52 12.23
C GLY A 101 -0.36 -5.41 11.16
N ASP A 102 -0.45 -6.23 10.15
CA ASP A 102 0.47 -6.24 9.02
C ASP A 102 0.17 -5.10 8.04
N ALA A 103 1.22 -4.53 7.44
CA ALA A 103 1.11 -3.63 6.30
C ALA A 103 1.66 -4.32 5.04
N LYS A 104 0.85 -4.42 3.99
CA LYS A 104 1.25 -4.97 2.69
C LYS A 104 1.11 -3.90 1.62
N GLN A 105 2.14 -3.73 0.80
CA GLN A 105 2.15 -2.80 -0.32
C GLN A 105 2.66 -3.50 -1.57
N THR A 106 1.85 -3.54 -2.61
CA THR A 106 2.22 -4.03 -3.94
C THR A 106 2.23 -2.87 -4.93
N VAL A 107 3.30 -2.76 -5.72
CA VAL A 107 3.47 -1.72 -6.74
C VAL A 107 3.91 -2.38 -8.04
N ASP A 108 3.04 -2.43 -9.05
CA ASP A 108 3.28 -3.15 -10.30
C ASP A 108 4.41 -2.56 -11.17
N LYS A 109 4.74 -1.29 -10.97
CA LYS A 109 5.74 -0.62 -11.81
C LYS A 109 6.93 -0.13 -11.02
N GLY A 110 6.85 0.99 -10.39
CA GLY A 110 8.00 1.58 -9.71
C GLY A 110 7.61 2.36 -8.45
N LEU A 111 8.41 2.21 -7.41
CA LEU A 111 8.30 2.99 -6.19
C LEU A 111 9.51 3.92 -6.09
N LYS A 112 9.27 5.21 -5.83
CA LYS A 112 10.31 6.21 -5.62
C LYS A 112 10.07 6.98 -4.33
N VAL A 113 11.04 6.94 -3.43
CA VAL A 113 11.01 7.67 -2.17
C VAL A 113 12.07 8.77 -2.18
N PHE A 114 11.65 10.01 -1.93
CA PHE A 114 12.54 11.14 -1.72
C PHE A 114 12.39 11.65 -0.30
N VAL A 115 13.49 11.75 0.42
CA VAL A 115 13.56 12.37 1.74
C VAL A 115 14.42 13.62 1.64
N ASN A 116 14.01 14.70 2.31
CA ASN A 116 14.73 15.98 2.33
C ASN A 116 15.06 16.56 0.93
N LYS A 117 14.09 16.52 0.02
CA LYS A 117 14.26 17.00 -1.35
C LYS A 117 14.78 18.45 -1.44
N ASN A 118 14.46 19.28 -0.46
CA ASN A 118 14.86 20.69 -0.42
C ASN A 118 16.19 20.95 0.28
N ALA A 119 16.93 19.87 0.65
CA ALA A 119 18.26 19.94 1.26
C ALA A 119 18.34 20.74 2.60
N GLU A 120 17.32 20.62 3.44
CA GLU A 120 17.31 21.15 4.79
C GLU A 120 18.10 20.24 5.75
N GLU A 121 18.65 20.79 6.82
CA GLU A 121 19.45 20.02 7.77
C GLU A 121 18.61 19.08 8.66
N GLY A 122 19.17 17.94 9.03
CA GLY A 122 18.68 17.06 10.08
C GLY A 122 17.58 16.09 9.69
N ASN A 123 17.24 15.95 8.41
CA ASN A 123 16.21 15.04 7.94
C ASN A 123 16.79 13.69 7.47
N ASN A 124 16.26 12.59 7.97
CA ASN A 124 16.75 11.24 7.69
C ASN A 124 15.64 10.31 7.18
N TYR A 125 16.05 9.27 6.47
CA TYR A 125 15.23 8.10 6.20
C TYR A 125 15.70 6.95 7.08
N ASN A 126 14.94 6.61 8.13
CA ASN A 126 15.27 5.56 9.08
C ASN A 126 14.41 4.33 8.84
N ILE A 127 15.03 3.15 8.82
CA ILE A 127 14.35 1.85 8.87
C ILE A 127 14.79 1.14 10.13
N GLU A 128 13.89 0.99 11.10
CA GLU A 128 14.14 0.30 12.35
C GLU A 128 13.25 -0.92 12.46
N VAL A 129 13.85 -2.07 12.73
CA VAL A 129 13.15 -3.34 12.89
C VAL A 129 13.42 -3.90 14.27
N GLY A 130 12.36 -4.21 15.00
CA GLY A 130 12.43 -4.66 16.38
C GLY A 130 13.07 -6.05 16.55
N ALA A 131 13.22 -6.45 17.81
CA ALA A 131 13.82 -7.74 18.15
C ALA A 131 13.08 -8.93 17.53
N LYS A 132 13.84 -9.95 17.11
CA LYS A 132 13.35 -11.20 16.48
C LYS A 132 12.74 -11.02 15.08
N SER A 133 12.98 -9.88 14.44
CA SER A 133 12.51 -9.59 13.09
C SER A 133 13.69 -9.30 12.17
N ASN A 134 13.47 -9.38 10.85
CA ASN A 134 14.50 -9.23 9.84
C ASN A 134 14.15 -8.11 8.85
N VAL A 135 15.16 -7.58 8.20
CA VAL A 135 15.03 -6.81 6.95
C VAL A 135 15.59 -7.69 5.83
N THR A 136 14.79 -7.95 4.82
CA THR A 136 15.20 -8.68 3.61
C THR A 136 15.09 -7.72 2.42
N ILE A 137 16.14 -7.67 1.60
CA ILE A 137 16.16 -6.94 0.34
C ILE A 137 16.58 -7.95 -0.73
N GLU A 138 15.68 -8.27 -1.64
CA GLU A 138 15.88 -9.25 -2.69
C GLU A 138 15.57 -8.61 -4.05
N VAL A 139 16.43 -8.86 -5.03
CA VAL A 139 16.24 -8.47 -6.43
C VAL A 139 16.43 -9.72 -7.28
N GLN A 140 15.37 -10.15 -7.98
CA GLN A 140 15.40 -11.37 -8.78
C GLN A 140 16.28 -11.24 -10.04
N ASP A 141 16.16 -10.11 -10.72
CA ASP A 141 16.93 -9.81 -11.93
C ASP A 141 17.25 -8.31 -11.97
N GLY A 142 18.51 -7.99 -11.77
CA GLY A 142 19.01 -6.60 -11.68
C GLY A 142 20.00 -6.39 -10.56
N ASP A 143 20.25 -5.15 -10.18
CA ASP A 143 21.28 -4.76 -9.24
C ASP A 143 20.72 -4.17 -7.94
N ILE A 144 21.46 -4.36 -6.83
CA ILE A 144 21.32 -3.58 -5.62
C ILE A 144 22.47 -2.58 -5.54
N ASN A 145 22.16 -1.28 -5.68
CA ASN A 145 23.14 -0.22 -5.62
C ASN A 145 23.04 0.56 -4.30
N LEU A 146 24.11 0.52 -3.48
CA LEU A 146 24.26 1.33 -2.28
C LEU A 146 25.35 2.38 -2.54
N ILE A 147 24.95 3.65 -2.69
CA ILE A 147 25.86 4.72 -3.09
C ILE A 147 25.76 5.87 -2.10
N SER A 148 26.89 6.24 -1.49
CA SER A 148 27.06 7.50 -0.78
C SER A 148 28.01 8.38 -1.62
N GLN A 149 27.53 9.54 -2.07
CA GLN A 149 28.34 10.39 -2.98
C GLN A 149 29.41 11.18 -2.24
N LEU A 150 29.13 11.65 -1.03
CA LEU A 150 30.03 12.56 -0.29
C LEU A 150 30.36 12.07 1.13
N GLY A 151 29.69 11.02 1.59
CA GLY A 151 29.86 10.46 2.93
C GLY A 151 30.26 8.98 2.88
N ASP A 152 30.15 8.32 4.00
CA ASP A 152 30.52 6.92 4.19
C ASP A 152 29.33 5.96 4.01
N VAL A 153 29.63 4.72 3.63
CA VAL A 153 28.72 3.57 3.78
C VAL A 153 29.24 2.71 4.94
N ASN A 154 28.54 2.70 6.06
CA ASN A 154 28.94 1.96 7.25
C ASN A 154 28.12 0.67 7.39
N LEU A 155 28.79 -0.48 7.31
CA LEU A 155 28.19 -1.80 7.52
C LEU A 155 28.74 -2.40 8.81
N LYS A 156 27.87 -2.71 9.79
CA LYS A 156 28.25 -3.28 11.08
C LYS A 156 27.40 -4.51 11.38
N ALA A 157 28.03 -5.62 11.69
CA ALA A 157 27.40 -6.83 12.18
C ALA A 157 27.83 -7.13 13.62
N GLY A 158 26.86 -7.46 14.50
CA GLY A 158 27.17 -7.85 15.88
C GLY A 158 27.76 -9.26 16.02
N LYS A 159 27.65 -10.09 14.97
CA LYS A 159 28.23 -11.43 14.87
C LYS A 159 29.02 -11.56 13.58
N ASN A 160 28.45 -12.16 12.55
CA ASN A 160 29.11 -12.44 11.29
C ASN A 160 28.55 -11.57 10.18
N MET A 161 29.41 -11.14 9.26
CA MET A 161 29.04 -10.63 7.95
C MET A 161 29.46 -11.68 6.93
N ASN A 162 28.48 -12.27 6.20
CA ASN A 162 28.73 -13.24 5.15
C ASN A 162 28.58 -12.56 3.79
N ILE A 163 29.55 -12.75 2.91
CA ILE A 163 29.51 -12.27 1.52
C ILE A 163 29.72 -13.51 0.66
N ASP A 164 28.70 -13.92 -0.07
CA ASP A 164 28.74 -15.03 -1.01
C ASP A 164 28.59 -14.47 -2.43
N VAL A 165 29.56 -14.78 -3.28
CA VAL A 165 29.64 -14.22 -4.63
C VAL A 165 29.98 -15.33 -5.62
N ALA A 166 29.04 -15.62 -6.53
CA ALA A 166 29.16 -16.71 -7.48
C ALA A 166 30.33 -16.55 -8.48
N GLN A 167 30.77 -15.33 -8.78
CA GLN A 167 31.84 -15.08 -9.77
C GLN A 167 33.02 -14.33 -9.16
N ALA A 168 32.93 -13.02 -8.95
CA ALA A 168 34.05 -12.23 -8.48
C ALA A 168 33.64 -11.14 -7.51
N LEU A 169 34.32 -11.06 -6.37
CA LEU A 169 34.26 -9.93 -5.46
C LEU A 169 35.34 -8.91 -5.84
N ASN A 170 34.96 -7.75 -6.36
CA ASN A 170 35.86 -6.68 -6.72
C ASN A 170 35.87 -5.59 -5.64
N ILE A 171 37.02 -5.38 -5.00
CA ILE A 171 37.19 -4.30 -4.02
C ILE A 171 38.25 -3.33 -4.60
N LYS A 172 37.81 -2.09 -4.90
CA LYS A 172 38.68 -1.02 -5.36
C LYS A 172 38.77 0.06 -4.31
N VAL A 173 39.95 0.27 -3.78
CA VAL A 173 40.25 1.25 -2.72
C VAL A 173 41.25 2.27 -3.25
N GLY A 174 40.98 3.57 -3.08
CA GLY A 174 41.94 4.63 -3.46
C GLY A 174 43.06 4.84 -2.45
N GLY A 175 43.00 4.23 -1.27
CA GLY A 175 43.99 4.28 -0.20
C GLY A 175 44.31 2.89 0.36
N ALA A 176 44.70 2.79 1.63
CA ALA A 176 45.00 1.52 2.28
C ALA A 176 43.72 0.76 2.71
N ILE A 177 43.76 -0.57 2.63
CA ILE A 177 42.84 -1.47 3.33
C ILE A 177 43.47 -1.74 4.69
N THR A 178 42.87 -1.28 5.79
CA THR A 178 43.33 -1.47 7.16
C THR A 178 42.46 -2.43 7.93
#